data_0c64df496f83451844522764b05d5f03
#
_entry.id   0c64df496f83451844522764b05d5f03
#
_cell.length_a   1.000
_cell.length_b   1.000
_cell.length_c   1.000
_cell.angle_alpha   90.00
_cell.angle_beta   90.00
_cell.angle_gamma   90.00
#
_symmetry.space_group_name_H-M   'P 1'
#
loop_
_entity.id
_entity.type
_entity.pdbx_description
1 polymer ?
#
loop_
_entity_poly.entity_id
_entity_poly.type
_entity_poly.pdbx_seq_one_letter_code
_entity_poly.pdbx_strand_id
1 'polypeptide(L)'
;AEMALAKLYVVTGDKKYLDEAKFFLDKRGYTERKDEYSQAHKPILEQNEAVGHAVRAAYMYSGIADVAALTGDQEYIDAIDRIWENVVTKKLYITGGIGATGSGEAFGKNYELPNMSAYCETCAAIGNVYWNYRLFLLKGDAKYYDVLERTLYNGVLSGISLDGGAFFYPNPLESIGQHQRSPWFGCACCPSNACRFIPSVPGYIYAVKDKEVYVNLFVANESTLEVAGKKVGLKQSTSYPWNGDIQVAVTPRGISDFAMKIRIPGWVQGKVVPSDLYRYADGKKLGXXXXQ
;
A
#
# COMPACT_ATOMS: atom_id res chain seq x y z
N ALA A 1 4.62 15.08 5.08
CA ALA A 1 4.09 16.38 4.60
C ALA A 1 3.62 16.27 3.14
N GLU A 2 4.37 15.58 2.29
CA GLU A 2 4.22 15.60 0.83
C GLU A 2 2.84 15.11 0.37
N MET A 3 2.34 14.01 0.93
CA MET A 3 0.97 13.51 0.65
C MET A 3 -0.09 14.57 0.93
N ALA A 4 0.04 15.27 2.07
CA ALA A 4 -0.95 16.28 2.47
C ALA A 4 -0.89 17.49 1.54
N LEU A 5 0.32 17.91 1.17
CA LEU A 5 0.51 19.04 0.25
C LEU A 5 -0.01 18.69 -1.16
N ALA A 6 0.28 17.49 -1.65
CA ALA A 6 -0.25 17.03 -2.94
C ALA A 6 -1.79 17.04 -2.91
N LYS A 7 -2.40 16.58 -1.81
CA LYS A 7 -3.85 16.59 -1.66
C LYS A 7 -4.40 18.02 -1.62
N LEU A 8 -3.72 18.93 -0.92
CA LEU A 8 -4.12 20.35 -0.90
C LEU A 8 -4.09 20.94 -2.30
N TYR A 9 -3.06 20.63 -3.08
CA TYR A 9 -3.00 21.10 -4.48
C TYR A 9 -4.21 20.57 -5.27
N VAL A 10 -4.52 19.28 -5.16
CA VAL A 10 -5.65 18.69 -5.91
C VAL A 10 -6.98 19.37 -5.53
N VAL A 11 -7.16 19.71 -4.24
CA VAL A 11 -8.42 20.30 -3.75
C VAL A 11 -8.53 21.79 -4.08
N THR A 12 -7.43 22.54 -3.99
CA THR A 12 -7.46 24.01 -4.11
C THR A 12 -7.06 24.52 -5.49
N GLY A 13 -6.30 23.73 -6.25
CA GLY A 13 -5.69 24.19 -7.50
C GLY A 13 -4.48 25.08 -7.30
N ASP A 14 -4.10 25.41 -6.05
CA ASP A 14 -3.01 26.35 -5.77
C ASP A 14 -1.66 25.63 -5.86
N LYS A 15 -0.91 25.99 -6.90
CA LYS A 15 0.37 25.34 -7.26
C LYS A 15 1.41 25.42 -6.14
N LYS A 16 1.31 26.39 -5.24
CA LYS A 16 2.28 26.51 -4.15
C LYS A 16 2.40 25.23 -3.31
N TYR A 17 1.29 24.48 -3.14
CA TYR A 17 1.31 23.24 -2.37
C TYR A 17 2.07 22.13 -3.09
N LEU A 18 1.92 22.04 -4.39
CA LEU A 18 2.66 21.06 -5.19
C LEU A 18 4.16 21.42 -5.23
N ASP A 19 4.46 22.70 -5.41
CA ASP A 19 5.84 23.19 -5.44
C ASP A 19 6.53 22.91 -4.10
N GLU A 20 5.82 23.14 -2.98
CA GLU A 20 6.37 22.87 -1.65
C GLU A 20 6.56 21.36 -1.43
N ALA A 21 5.62 20.53 -1.89
CA ALA A 21 5.77 19.07 -1.79
C ALA A 21 7.02 18.61 -2.55
N LYS A 22 7.17 19.10 -3.78
CA LYS A 22 8.35 18.77 -4.61
C LYS A 22 9.63 19.29 -3.97
N PHE A 23 9.63 20.50 -3.43
CA PHE A 23 10.79 21.07 -2.75
C PHE A 23 11.28 20.15 -1.61
N PHE A 24 10.37 19.63 -0.78
CA PHE A 24 10.78 18.72 0.30
C PHE A 24 11.44 17.47 -0.24
N LEU A 25 10.92 16.94 -1.36
CA LEU A 25 11.50 15.74 -1.98
C LEU A 25 12.86 16.05 -2.62
N ASP A 26 12.95 17.16 -3.36
CA ASP A 26 14.18 17.60 -4.03
C ASP A 26 15.32 17.84 -3.04
N LYS A 27 14.98 18.34 -1.83
CA LYS A 27 15.99 18.67 -0.83
C LYS A 27 16.34 17.51 0.10
N ARG A 28 15.56 16.43 0.08
CA ARG A 28 15.84 15.28 0.93
C ARG A 28 17.17 14.65 0.54
N GLY A 29 18.01 14.41 1.55
CA GLY A 29 19.33 13.81 1.35
C GLY A 29 20.43 14.78 0.97
N TYR A 30 20.11 16.07 0.83
CA TYR A 30 21.14 17.09 0.58
C TYR A 30 21.53 17.87 1.84
N THR A 31 20.83 17.63 2.95
CA THR A 31 21.13 18.27 4.22
C THR A 31 22.41 17.67 4.85
N GLU A 32 22.97 18.36 5.82
CA GLU A 32 24.16 17.88 6.55
C GLU A 32 23.86 16.58 7.29
N ARG A 33 22.68 16.45 7.84
CA ARG A 33 22.26 15.24 8.54
C ARG A 33 21.93 14.14 7.53
N LYS A 34 22.77 13.14 7.48
CA LYS A 34 22.64 11.97 6.62
C LYS A 34 22.16 10.81 7.47
N ASP A 35 20.86 10.63 7.63
CA ASP A 35 20.34 9.55 8.45
C ASP A 35 19.33 8.70 7.71
N GLU A 36 19.38 7.39 7.97
CA GLU A 36 18.44 6.43 7.37
C GLU A 36 17.06 6.53 8.00
N TYR A 37 16.99 6.87 9.30
CA TYR A 37 15.73 6.91 10.05
C TYR A 37 14.68 7.76 9.34
N SER A 38 15.10 8.90 8.80
CA SER A 38 14.20 9.83 8.09
C SER A 38 14.34 9.75 6.57
N GLN A 39 14.98 8.71 6.05
CA GLN A 39 15.23 8.51 4.61
C GLN A 39 16.02 9.66 3.99
N ALA A 40 16.91 10.29 4.78
CA ALA A 40 17.75 11.41 4.35
C ALA A 40 19.20 11.00 4.08
N HIS A 41 19.47 9.70 4.02
CA HIS A 41 20.82 9.16 3.81
C HIS A 41 21.37 9.48 2.40
N LYS A 42 20.49 9.63 1.42
CA LYS A 42 20.83 9.94 0.01
C LYS A 42 19.71 10.77 -0.60
N PRO A 43 20.01 11.56 -1.64
CA PRO A 43 18.94 12.14 -2.45
C PRO A 43 17.96 11.08 -2.94
N ILE A 44 16.68 11.44 -3.04
CA ILE A 44 15.62 10.47 -3.39
C ILE A 44 15.93 9.77 -4.72
N LEU A 45 16.40 10.52 -5.71
CA LEU A 45 16.67 9.99 -7.04
C LEU A 45 17.81 8.96 -7.06
N GLU A 46 18.63 8.93 -6.00
CA GLU A 46 19.73 7.97 -5.84
C GLU A 46 19.35 6.78 -4.94
N GLN A 47 18.19 6.82 -4.31
CA GLN A 47 17.75 5.74 -3.42
C GLN A 47 17.31 4.52 -4.24
N ASN A 48 17.78 3.35 -3.83
CA ASN A 48 17.43 2.08 -4.45
C ASN A 48 17.07 1.02 -3.42
N GLU A 49 16.98 1.41 -2.16
CA GLU A 49 16.69 0.51 -1.04
C GLU A 49 15.87 1.25 0.00
N ALA A 50 14.85 0.58 0.53
CA ALA A 50 14.06 1.12 1.63
C ALA A 50 14.83 0.94 2.94
N VAL A 51 15.03 2.05 3.68
CA VAL A 51 15.79 2.05 4.94
C VAL A 51 15.05 2.89 5.98
N GLY A 52 15.46 2.70 7.24
CA GLY A 52 14.99 3.51 8.35
C GLY A 52 13.55 3.24 8.74
N HIS A 53 12.92 4.22 9.37
CA HIS A 53 11.58 4.07 9.97
C HIS A 53 10.54 3.76 8.90
N ALA A 54 9.89 2.58 9.02
CA ALA A 54 9.05 2.05 7.96
C ALA A 54 7.79 2.91 7.70
N VAL A 55 7.18 3.47 8.75
CA VAL A 55 6.01 4.36 8.57
C VAL A 55 6.41 5.61 7.81
N ARG A 56 7.49 6.29 8.25
CA ARG A 56 7.96 7.50 7.58
C ARG A 56 8.25 7.23 6.11
N ALA A 57 8.91 6.11 5.83
CA ALA A 57 9.26 5.69 4.47
C ALA A 57 8.00 5.49 3.62
N ALA A 58 7.05 4.66 4.08
CA ALA A 58 5.85 4.35 3.30
C ALA A 58 5.01 5.61 2.99
N TYR A 59 4.92 6.52 3.97
CA TYR A 59 4.20 7.79 3.76
C TYR A 59 4.96 8.72 2.80
N MET A 60 6.30 8.76 2.90
CA MET A 60 7.11 9.52 1.94
C MET A 60 6.98 8.94 0.53
N TYR A 61 7.08 7.61 0.40
CA TYR A 61 6.93 6.93 -0.90
C TYR A 61 5.56 7.18 -1.51
N SER A 62 4.52 7.24 -0.68
CA SER A 62 3.19 7.65 -1.13
C SER A 62 3.21 9.10 -1.67
N GLY A 63 3.90 9.99 -0.97
CA GLY A 63 4.06 11.38 -1.41
C GLY A 63 4.85 11.50 -2.71
N ILE A 64 5.91 10.69 -2.87
CA ILE A 64 6.68 10.66 -4.13
C ILE A 64 5.75 10.24 -5.29
N ALA A 65 4.94 9.19 -5.08
CA ALA A 65 4.01 8.73 -6.11
C ALA A 65 2.98 9.82 -6.47
N ASP A 66 2.46 10.55 -5.46
CA ASP A 66 1.53 11.66 -5.71
C ASP A 66 2.20 12.78 -6.52
N VAL A 67 3.40 13.22 -6.10
CA VAL A 67 4.12 14.29 -6.80
C VAL A 67 4.49 13.85 -8.23
N ALA A 68 4.99 12.62 -8.38
CA ALA A 68 5.34 12.09 -9.70
C ALA A 68 4.11 12.07 -10.64
N ALA A 69 2.95 11.65 -10.12
CA ALA A 69 1.71 11.62 -10.90
C ALA A 69 1.26 13.02 -11.32
N LEU A 70 1.41 14.00 -10.42
CA LEU A 70 0.93 15.37 -10.66
C LEU A 70 1.89 16.19 -11.53
N THR A 71 3.17 15.82 -11.55
CA THR A 71 4.19 16.56 -12.33
C THR A 71 4.57 15.85 -13.63
N GLY A 72 4.35 14.55 -13.72
CA GLY A 72 4.84 13.73 -14.81
C GLY A 72 6.36 13.49 -14.76
N ASP A 73 6.98 13.71 -13.60
CA ASP A 73 8.43 13.64 -13.43
C ASP A 73 8.92 12.18 -13.49
N GLN A 74 9.53 11.82 -14.60
CA GLN A 74 9.96 10.45 -14.87
C GLN A 74 11.07 9.99 -13.91
N GLU A 75 11.94 10.89 -13.46
CA GLU A 75 13.00 10.51 -12.52
C GLU A 75 12.43 10.04 -11.19
N TYR A 76 11.36 10.71 -10.71
CA TYR A 76 10.67 10.26 -9.51
C TYR A 76 9.93 8.95 -9.73
N ILE A 77 9.33 8.77 -10.91
CA ILE A 77 8.67 7.49 -11.25
C ILE A 77 9.68 6.35 -11.20
N ASP A 78 10.85 6.55 -11.82
CA ASP A 78 11.91 5.53 -11.85
C ASP A 78 12.45 5.25 -10.45
N ALA A 79 12.62 6.29 -9.63
CA ALA A 79 13.12 6.13 -8.27
C ALA A 79 12.14 5.31 -7.41
N ILE A 80 10.84 5.63 -7.49
CA ILE A 80 9.85 4.93 -6.66
C ILE A 80 9.65 3.48 -7.15
N ASP A 81 9.84 3.21 -8.45
CA ASP A 81 9.80 1.85 -8.97
C ASP A 81 10.95 1.01 -8.40
N ARG A 82 12.18 1.55 -8.37
CA ARG A 82 13.34 0.85 -7.80
C ARG A 82 13.13 0.54 -6.32
N ILE A 83 12.61 1.52 -5.58
CA ILE A 83 12.35 1.34 -4.14
C ILE A 83 11.24 0.30 -3.94
N TRP A 84 10.16 0.35 -4.73
CA TRP A 84 9.07 -0.62 -4.64
C TRP A 84 9.59 -2.03 -4.91
N GLU A 85 10.40 -2.19 -5.95
CA GLU A 85 10.99 -3.49 -6.27
C GLU A 85 11.84 -4.00 -5.10
N ASN A 86 12.65 -3.14 -4.46
CA ASN A 86 13.43 -3.53 -3.29
C ASN A 86 12.54 -4.01 -2.15
N VAL A 87 11.47 -3.25 -1.84
CA VAL A 87 10.57 -3.62 -0.73
C VAL A 87 9.89 -4.96 -1.03
N VAL A 88 9.27 -5.08 -2.20
CA VAL A 88 8.43 -6.24 -2.50
C VAL A 88 9.25 -7.51 -2.66
N THR A 89 10.48 -7.41 -3.18
CA THR A 89 11.31 -8.59 -3.41
C THR A 89 12.17 -8.98 -2.22
N LYS A 90 12.44 -8.05 -1.27
CA LYS A 90 13.48 -8.30 -0.26
C LYS A 90 13.08 -7.92 1.16
N LYS A 91 12.00 -7.14 1.35
CA LYS A 91 11.69 -6.59 2.68
C LYS A 91 10.22 -6.73 3.07
N LEU A 92 9.40 -7.30 2.19
CA LEU A 92 7.97 -7.50 2.44
C LEU A 92 7.77 -8.84 3.14
N TYR A 93 7.07 -8.81 4.25
CA TYR A 93 6.67 -10.03 4.95
C TYR A 93 5.52 -10.73 4.21
N ILE A 94 5.33 -12.01 4.49
CA ILE A 94 4.27 -12.81 3.85
C ILE A 94 2.87 -12.21 4.11
N THR A 95 2.72 -11.51 5.22
CA THR A 95 1.46 -10.81 5.57
C THR A 95 1.28 -9.50 4.81
N GLY A 96 2.28 -9.04 4.08
CA GLY A 96 2.29 -7.70 3.51
C GLY A 96 2.81 -6.64 4.47
N GLY A 97 3.21 -7.04 5.69
CA GLY A 97 3.82 -6.13 6.66
C GLY A 97 5.21 -5.69 6.22
N ILE A 98 5.63 -4.54 6.74
CA ILE A 98 6.98 -3.99 6.51
C ILE A 98 7.54 -3.45 7.82
N GLY A 99 8.87 -3.50 7.95
CA GLY A 99 9.56 -3.08 9.17
C GLY A 99 9.98 -4.29 10.00
N ALA A 100 11.29 -4.61 9.99
CA ALA A 100 11.82 -5.84 10.58
C ALA A 100 12.17 -5.71 12.06
N THR A 101 12.51 -4.49 12.51
CA THR A 101 13.07 -4.28 13.84
C THR A 101 12.33 -3.20 14.63
N GLY A 102 12.18 -3.42 15.94
CA GLY A 102 11.68 -2.40 16.86
C GLY A 102 12.68 -1.27 17.09
N SER A 103 13.96 -1.51 16.85
CA SER A 103 14.97 -0.45 16.95
C SER A 103 14.74 0.54 15.80
N GLY A 104 14.30 1.75 16.14
CA GLY A 104 13.96 2.78 15.14
C GLY A 104 12.71 2.44 14.31
N GLU A 105 11.95 1.42 14.70
CA GLU A 105 10.74 0.98 13.97
C GLU A 105 11.02 0.81 12.47
N ALA A 106 12.10 0.09 12.15
CA ALA A 106 12.81 0.28 10.89
C ALA A 106 12.79 -0.98 10.01
N PHE A 107 13.04 -0.74 8.72
CA PHE A 107 13.41 -1.82 7.81
C PHE A 107 14.72 -2.44 8.27
N GLY A 108 14.82 -3.76 8.11
CA GLY A 108 16.10 -4.47 8.26
C GLY A 108 16.89 -4.47 6.95
N LYS A 109 17.97 -5.20 6.94
CA LYS A 109 18.74 -5.45 5.70
C LYS A 109 17.90 -6.26 4.72
N ASN A 110 18.32 -6.34 3.47
CA ASN A 110 17.65 -7.18 2.48
C ASN A 110 17.54 -8.62 2.99
N TYR A 111 16.34 -9.19 2.94
CA TYR A 111 16.02 -10.55 3.39
C TYR A 111 16.09 -10.74 4.91
N GLU A 112 16.26 -9.68 5.68
CA GLU A 112 16.19 -9.75 7.14
C GLU A 112 14.72 -9.64 7.57
N LEU A 113 14.08 -10.80 7.70
CA LEU A 113 12.64 -10.90 7.97
C LEU A 113 12.39 -11.88 9.13
N PRO A 114 12.86 -11.55 10.36
CA PRO A 114 12.61 -12.43 11.51
C PRO A 114 11.11 -12.52 11.83
N ASN A 115 10.66 -13.68 12.30
CA ASN A 115 9.24 -13.90 12.64
C ASN A 115 8.88 -13.40 14.03
N MET A 116 9.60 -13.88 15.05
CA MET A 116 9.31 -13.60 16.47
C MET A 116 9.51 -12.12 16.82
N SER A 117 10.53 -11.49 16.26
CA SER A 117 10.88 -10.09 16.53
C SER A 117 10.45 -9.12 15.43
N ALA A 118 9.67 -9.58 14.45
CA ALA A 118 9.15 -8.71 13.40
C ALA A 118 8.41 -7.53 14.02
N TYR A 119 8.73 -6.31 13.60
CA TYR A 119 7.99 -5.16 14.10
C TYR A 119 6.67 -5.01 13.35
N CYS A 120 6.70 -4.93 12.03
CA CYS A 120 5.51 -4.94 11.18
C CYS A 120 4.41 -4.05 11.75
N GLU A 121 4.74 -2.78 11.98
CA GLU A 121 3.83 -1.83 12.63
C GLU A 121 2.51 -1.69 11.86
N THR A 122 1.39 -1.64 12.55
CA THR A 122 0.08 -1.39 11.94
C THR A 122 0.07 -0.11 11.09
N CYS A 123 0.72 0.98 11.57
CA CYS A 123 0.82 2.21 10.77
C CYS A 123 1.64 2.01 9.49
N ALA A 124 2.68 1.17 9.54
CA ALA A 124 3.49 0.89 8.36
C ALA A 124 2.68 0.10 7.32
N ALA A 125 1.86 -0.85 7.79
CA ALA A 125 0.94 -1.58 6.90
C ALA A 125 -0.04 -0.61 6.24
N ILE A 126 -0.63 0.31 6.99
CA ILE A 126 -1.53 1.34 6.42
C ILE A 126 -0.79 2.19 5.38
N GLY A 127 0.44 2.62 5.70
CA GLY A 127 1.27 3.36 4.75
C GLY A 127 1.55 2.57 3.48
N ASN A 128 1.79 1.25 3.62
CA ASN A 128 2.03 0.37 2.48
C ASN A 128 0.78 0.26 1.59
N VAL A 129 -0.44 0.22 2.19
CA VAL A 129 -1.69 0.26 1.42
C VAL A 129 -1.79 1.58 0.63
N TYR A 130 -1.55 2.72 1.30
CA TYR A 130 -1.59 4.03 0.65
C TYR A 130 -0.61 4.11 -0.53
N TRP A 131 0.59 3.60 -0.35
CA TRP A 131 1.63 3.64 -1.37
C TRP A 131 1.24 2.79 -2.59
N ASN A 132 0.83 1.55 -2.35
CA ASN A 132 0.46 0.65 -3.44
C ASN A 132 -0.78 1.15 -4.20
N TYR A 133 -1.74 1.75 -3.50
CA TYR A 133 -2.90 2.38 -4.16
C TYR A 133 -2.45 3.48 -5.12
N ARG A 134 -1.54 4.34 -4.69
CA ARG A 134 -1.04 5.44 -5.52
C ARG A 134 -0.27 4.94 -6.74
N LEU A 135 0.54 3.90 -6.54
CA LEU A 135 1.24 3.29 -7.66
C LEU A 135 0.26 2.67 -8.67
N PHE A 136 -0.82 2.07 -8.17
CA PHE A 136 -1.88 1.60 -9.07
C PHE A 136 -2.52 2.76 -9.84
N LEU A 137 -2.84 3.86 -9.17
CA LEU A 137 -3.42 5.02 -9.86
C LEU A 137 -2.46 5.59 -10.92
N LEU A 138 -1.16 5.53 -10.67
CA LEU A 138 -0.13 6.02 -11.59
C LEU A 138 0.06 5.08 -12.79
N LYS A 139 0.05 3.75 -12.55
CA LYS A 139 0.49 2.75 -13.53
C LYS A 139 -0.63 1.89 -14.10
N GLY A 140 -1.72 1.68 -13.37
CA GLY A 140 -2.81 0.81 -13.78
C GLY A 140 -2.53 -0.70 -13.66
N ASP A 141 -1.45 -1.09 -12.99
CA ASP A 141 -1.01 -2.50 -12.94
C ASP A 141 -1.56 -3.19 -11.67
N ALA A 142 -2.20 -4.34 -11.87
CA ALA A 142 -2.83 -5.12 -10.81
C ALA A 142 -1.86 -5.60 -9.74
N LYS A 143 -0.55 -5.71 -10.04
CA LYS A 143 0.45 -6.18 -9.07
C LYS A 143 0.47 -5.31 -7.79
N TYR A 144 0.17 -4.03 -7.92
CA TYR A 144 0.09 -3.14 -6.76
C TYR A 144 -1.10 -3.50 -5.87
N TYR A 145 -2.22 -3.91 -6.48
CA TYR A 145 -3.37 -4.39 -5.70
C TYR A 145 -3.11 -5.75 -5.07
N ASP A 146 -2.26 -6.59 -5.63
CA ASP A 146 -1.90 -7.85 -4.99
C ASP A 146 -1.18 -7.59 -3.65
N VAL A 147 -0.27 -6.61 -3.64
CA VAL A 147 0.40 -6.19 -2.39
C VAL A 147 -0.59 -5.49 -1.46
N LEU A 148 -1.41 -4.57 -2.00
CA LEU A 148 -2.40 -3.81 -1.24
C LEU A 148 -3.39 -4.75 -0.53
N GLU A 149 -4.00 -5.67 -1.27
CA GLU A 149 -4.99 -6.60 -0.73
C GLU A 149 -4.40 -7.48 0.37
N ARG A 150 -3.21 -8.04 0.12
CA ARG A 150 -2.49 -8.85 1.11
C ARG A 150 -2.23 -8.04 2.38
N THR A 151 -1.71 -6.81 2.21
CA THR A 151 -1.40 -5.94 3.35
C THR A 151 -2.68 -5.57 4.11
N LEU A 152 -3.75 -5.25 3.38
CA LEU A 152 -5.03 -4.89 4.01
C LEU A 152 -5.55 -6.03 4.89
N TYR A 153 -5.66 -7.23 4.34
CA TYR A 153 -6.26 -8.35 5.07
C TYR A 153 -5.34 -8.89 6.17
N ASN A 154 -4.03 -8.93 5.96
CA ASN A 154 -3.13 -9.64 6.86
C ASN A 154 -2.19 -8.74 7.65
N GLY A 155 -1.99 -7.49 7.21
CA GLY A 155 -1.10 -6.54 7.90
C GLY A 155 -1.85 -5.45 8.63
N VAL A 156 -3.01 -5.02 8.11
CA VAL A 156 -3.81 -3.95 8.75
C VAL A 156 -4.88 -4.54 9.64
N LEU A 157 -5.73 -5.43 9.10
CA LEU A 157 -6.87 -5.96 9.87
C LEU A 157 -6.41 -6.82 11.04
N SER A 158 -5.26 -7.51 10.92
CA SER A 158 -4.66 -8.24 12.04
C SER A 158 -4.36 -7.32 13.22
N GLY A 159 -4.13 -6.04 12.96
CA GLY A 159 -3.82 -5.05 13.99
C GLY A 159 -5.02 -4.61 14.82
N ILE A 160 -6.24 -5.12 14.54
CA ILE A 160 -7.47 -4.66 15.18
C ILE A 160 -8.22 -5.91 15.69
N SER A 161 -8.72 -5.86 16.92
CA SER A 161 -9.55 -6.95 17.44
C SER A 161 -10.92 -6.99 16.75
N LEU A 162 -11.57 -8.15 16.77
CA LEU A 162 -12.85 -8.32 16.09
C LEU A 162 -13.94 -7.39 16.62
N ASP A 163 -13.86 -7.06 17.89
CA ASP A 163 -14.82 -6.11 18.52
C ASP A 163 -14.40 -4.65 18.32
N GLY A 164 -13.24 -4.41 17.72
CA GLY A 164 -12.74 -3.06 17.47
C GLY A 164 -12.15 -2.36 18.67
N GLY A 165 -12.07 -3.03 19.83
CA GLY A 165 -11.69 -2.38 21.09
C GLY A 165 -10.24 -2.52 21.50
N ALA A 166 -9.43 -3.28 20.75
CA ALA A 166 -8.03 -3.48 21.09
C ALA A 166 -7.17 -3.61 19.83
N PHE A 167 -5.90 -3.23 19.95
CA PHE A 167 -5.04 -3.03 18.80
C PHE A 167 -3.65 -3.63 19.03
N PHE A 168 -2.99 -4.03 17.95
CA PHE A 168 -1.55 -4.26 17.93
C PHE A 168 -0.84 -3.00 17.44
N TYR A 169 0.27 -2.67 18.06
CA TYR A 169 1.24 -1.71 17.54
C TYR A 169 2.18 -2.48 16.61
N PRO A 170 3.11 -3.35 17.12
CA PRO A 170 3.82 -4.30 16.24
C PRO A 170 2.96 -5.54 15.98
N ASN A 171 3.24 -6.21 14.87
CA ASN A 171 2.53 -7.43 14.47
C ASN A 171 3.56 -8.54 14.15
N PRO A 172 4.20 -9.14 15.17
CA PRO A 172 5.12 -10.24 14.92
C PRO A 172 4.38 -11.43 14.30
N LEU A 173 5.09 -12.21 13.48
CA LEU A 173 4.50 -13.35 12.78
C LEU A 173 4.51 -14.62 13.64
N GLU A 174 5.18 -14.58 14.78
CA GLU A 174 5.32 -15.72 15.68
C GLU A 174 5.17 -15.24 17.11
N SER A 175 4.48 -16.03 17.93
CA SER A 175 4.25 -15.67 19.33
C SER A 175 4.10 -16.95 20.16
N ILE A 176 4.57 -16.93 21.39
CA ILE A 176 4.34 -17.99 22.38
C ILE A 176 3.32 -17.51 23.44
N GLY A 177 2.49 -16.52 23.10
CA GLY A 177 1.45 -15.98 23.97
C GLY A 177 1.83 -14.69 24.66
N GLN A 178 3.07 -14.24 24.50
CA GLN A 178 3.56 -13.03 25.15
C GLN A 178 3.04 -11.74 24.49
N HIS A 179 2.55 -11.82 23.26
CA HIS A 179 2.12 -10.66 22.48
C HIS A 179 0.59 -10.62 22.41
N GLN A 180 0.00 -9.56 22.94
CA GLN A 180 -1.46 -9.40 23.00
C GLN A 180 -1.86 -7.98 22.60
N ARG A 181 -3.07 -7.85 22.07
CA ARG A 181 -3.61 -6.53 21.74
C ARG A 181 -3.86 -5.71 22.99
N SER A 182 -3.68 -4.42 22.89
CA SER A 182 -3.91 -3.47 23.98
C SER A 182 -5.03 -2.50 23.59
N PRO A 183 -5.88 -2.10 24.55
CA PRO A 183 -6.93 -1.10 24.24
C PRO A 183 -6.36 0.25 23.81
N TRP A 184 -5.17 0.59 24.29
CA TRP A 184 -4.55 1.89 23.96
C TRP A 184 -3.05 1.84 24.19
N PHE A 185 -2.35 2.87 23.72
CA PHE A 185 -0.90 3.00 23.85
C PHE A 185 -0.54 4.42 24.29
N GLY A 186 0.60 4.58 24.94
CA GLY A 186 1.14 5.89 25.30
C GLY A 186 1.36 6.77 24.07
N CYS A 187 1.87 6.17 22.97
CA CYS A 187 1.87 6.79 21.66
C CYS A 187 0.84 6.07 20.80
N ALA A 188 -0.35 6.63 20.68
CA ALA A 188 -1.52 5.96 20.12
C ALA A 188 -1.67 6.18 18.61
N CYS A 189 -0.55 6.11 17.85
CA CYS A 189 -0.62 6.33 16.40
C CYS A 189 -1.40 5.23 15.68
N CYS A 190 -1.21 3.97 16.07
CA CYS A 190 -1.84 2.84 15.35
C CYS A 190 -3.36 2.83 15.51
N PRO A 191 -3.95 2.94 16.72
CA PRO A 191 -5.41 3.01 16.83
C PRO A 191 -6.01 4.18 16.07
N SER A 192 -5.46 5.39 16.23
CA SER A 192 -5.98 6.58 15.56
C SER A 192 -5.84 6.48 14.04
N ASN A 193 -4.73 5.91 13.56
CA ASN A 193 -4.53 5.71 12.12
C ASN A 193 -5.51 4.67 11.57
N ALA A 194 -5.75 3.57 12.30
CA ALA A 194 -6.71 2.54 11.91
C ALA A 194 -8.12 3.13 11.82
N CYS A 195 -8.54 3.90 12.83
CA CYS A 195 -9.85 4.57 12.84
C CYS A 195 -10.03 5.52 11.65
N ARG A 196 -8.95 6.17 11.23
CA ARG A 196 -8.97 7.07 10.08
C ARG A 196 -8.94 6.30 8.76
N PHE A 197 -8.21 5.18 8.72
CA PHE A 197 -7.98 4.41 7.50
C PHE A 197 -9.20 3.56 7.11
N ILE A 198 -9.79 2.81 8.07
CA ILE A 198 -10.86 1.85 7.78
C ILE A 198 -12.03 2.50 7.01
N PRO A 199 -12.54 3.69 7.41
CA PRO A 199 -13.61 4.31 6.64
C PRO A 199 -13.22 4.72 5.21
N SER A 200 -11.93 4.76 4.88
CA SER A 200 -11.48 5.10 3.53
C SER A 200 -11.42 3.86 2.61
N VAL A 201 -11.52 2.64 3.16
CA VAL A 201 -11.37 1.40 2.38
C VAL A 201 -12.36 1.33 1.20
N PRO A 202 -13.63 1.76 1.33
CA PRO A 202 -14.53 1.75 0.17
C PRO A 202 -13.97 2.51 -1.04
N GLY A 203 -13.13 3.51 -0.84
CA GLY A 203 -12.49 4.26 -1.92
C GLY A 203 -11.46 3.46 -2.72
N TYR A 204 -11.06 2.27 -2.24
CA TYR A 204 -10.09 1.42 -2.95
C TYR A 204 -10.76 0.30 -3.74
N ILE A 205 -12.09 0.14 -3.64
CA ILE A 205 -12.78 -0.97 -4.32
C ILE A 205 -12.73 -0.77 -5.83
N TYR A 206 -12.95 0.46 -6.28
CA TYR A 206 -13.03 0.81 -7.70
C TYR A 206 -12.07 1.94 -8.03
N ALA A 207 -11.71 2.02 -9.31
CA ALA A 207 -11.09 3.22 -9.88
C ALA A 207 -11.75 3.49 -11.23
N VAL A 208 -11.73 4.76 -11.65
CA VAL A 208 -12.28 5.16 -12.94
C VAL A 208 -11.23 5.98 -13.68
N LYS A 209 -11.06 5.68 -14.96
CA LYS A 209 -10.23 6.50 -15.86
C LYS A 209 -10.97 6.62 -17.18
N ASP A 210 -11.36 7.83 -17.53
CA ASP A 210 -12.11 8.11 -18.77
C ASP A 210 -13.37 7.23 -18.86
N LYS A 211 -13.42 6.28 -19.78
CA LYS A 211 -14.50 5.31 -19.94
C LYS A 211 -14.14 3.92 -19.43
N GLU A 212 -13.20 3.83 -18.51
CA GLU A 212 -12.77 2.54 -17.95
C GLU A 212 -13.08 2.49 -16.46
N VAL A 213 -13.71 1.42 -16.02
CA VAL A 213 -13.97 1.13 -14.61
C VAL A 213 -13.10 -0.07 -14.21
N TYR A 214 -12.29 0.12 -13.18
CA TYR A 214 -11.45 -0.93 -12.61
C TYR A 214 -12.13 -1.48 -11.37
N VAL A 215 -12.34 -2.78 -11.31
CA VAL A 215 -12.88 -3.49 -10.16
C VAL A 215 -11.69 -4.20 -9.50
N ASN A 216 -11.22 -3.65 -8.38
CA ASN A 216 -9.93 -4.01 -7.81
C ASN A 216 -10.02 -4.83 -6.52
N LEU A 217 -11.02 -4.56 -5.66
CA LEU A 217 -11.23 -5.34 -4.44
C LEU A 217 -12.62 -5.98 -4.50
N PHE A 218 -12.69 -7.22 -4.05
CA PHE A 218 -13.93 -7.98 -4.06
C PHE A 218 -14.54 -7.93 -2.67
N VAL A 219 -15.45 -6.98 -2.49
CA VAL A 219 -16.14 -6.70 -1.22
C VAL A 219 -17.61 -6.47 -1.53
N ALA A 220 -18.51 -7.13 -0.82
CA ALA A 220 -19.95 -6.92 -1.04
C ALA A 220 -20.30 -5.45 -0.78
N ASN A 221 -20.86 -4.79 -1.80
CA ASN A 221 -21.17 -3.36 -1.72
C ASN A 221 -22.12 -2.92 -2.82
N GLU A 222 -22.69 -1.73 -2.66
CA GLU A 222 -23.38 -1.01 -3.72
C GLU A 222 -22.74 0.37 -3.86
N SER A 223 -22.42 0.75 -5.09
CA SER A 223 -21.74 2.02 -5.39
C SER A 223 -22.31 2.65 -6.65
N THR A 224 -22.22 3.97 -6.74
CA THR A 224 -22.50 4.70 -7.97
C THR A 224 -21.24 5.45 -8.37
N LEU A 225 -20.71 5.11 -9.53
CA LEU A 225 -19.50 5.73 -10.06
C LEU A 225 -19.86 6.76 -11.12
N GLU A 226 -19.02 7.76 -11.29
CA GLU A 226 -19.11 8.68 -12.42
C GLU A 226 -18.12 8.24 -13.49
N VAL A 227 -18.63 7.91 -14.68
CA VAL A 227 -17.84 7.43 -15.81
C VAL A 227 -18.13 8.35 -17.00
N ALA A 228 -17.16 9.11 -17.46
CA ALA A 228 -17.31 10.09 -18.54
C ALA A 228 -18.53 11.01 -18.29
N GLY A 229 -18.69 11.49 -17.05
CA GLY A 229 -19.78 12.40 -16.69
C GLY A 229 -21.15 11.75 -16.55
N LYS A 230 -21.24 10.41 -16.60
CA LYS A 230 -22.50 9.67 -16.47
C LYS A 230 -22.43 8.72 -15.28
N LYS A 231 -23.57 8.38 -14.71
CA LYS A 231 -23.63 7.49 -13.53
C LYS A 231 -23.72 6.03 -13.94
N VAL A 232 -22.89 5.20 -13.29
CA VAL A 232 -22.94 3.74 -13.44
C VAL A 232 -23.08 3.14 -12.06
N GLY A 233 -24.19 2.46 -11.81
CA GLY A 233 -24.40 1.71 -10.58
C GLY A 233 -23.69 0.37 -10.66
N LEU A 234 -23.00 0.01 -9.58
CA LEU A 234 -22.35 -1.29 -9.44
C LEU A 234 -22.80 -1.91 -8.13
N LYS A 235 -23.12 -3.20 -8.17
CA LYS A 235 -23.40 -3.97 -6.96
C LYS A 235 -22.56 -5.24 -7.01
N GLN A 236 -21.65 -5.40 -6.05
CA GLN A 236 -20.92 -6.65 -5.87
C GLN A 236 -21.62 -7.49 -4.79
N SER A 237 -21.85 -8.77 -5.12
CA SER A 237 -22.38 -9.76 -4.18
C SER A 237 -21.35 -10.88 -4.11
N THR A 238 -20.77 -11.07 -2.93
CA THR A 238 -19.68 -12.04 -2.73
C THR A 238 -19.47 -12.31 -1.24
N SER A 239 -18.89 -13.46 -0.95
CA SER A 239 -18.34 -13.80 0.39
C SER A 239 -16.81 -13.93 0.32
N TYR A 240 -16.17 -13.31 -0.68
CA TYR A 240 -14.71 -13.29 -0.82
C TYR A 240 -14.07 -12.71 0.46
N PRO A 241 -12.99 -13.26 0.97
CA PRO A 241 -12.13 -14.31 0.38
C PRO A 241 -12.51 -15.74 0.78
N TRP A 242 -13.61 -15.95 1.50
CA TRP A 242 -14.02 -17.29 1.97
C TRP A 242 -14.60 -18.13 0.85
N ASN A 243 -15.11 -17.47 -0.19
CA ASN A 243 -15.68 -18.10 -1.38
C ASN A 243 -15.24 -17.29 -2.60
N GLY A 244 -14.90 -17.97 -3.69
CA GLY A 244 -14.43 -17.33 -4.91
C GLY A 244 -15.53 -16.80 -5.83
N ASP A 245 -16.80 -16.99 -5.49
CA ASP A 245 -17.92 -16.53 -6.33
C ASP A 245 -18.10 -15.00 -6.17
N ILE A 246 -18.03 -14.30 -7.27
CA ILE A 246 -18.19 -12.85 -7.31
C ILE A 246 -19.18 -12.50 -8.41
N GLN A 247 -20.28 -11.87 -8.05
CA GLN A 247 -21.27 -11.36 -8.98
C GLN A 247 -21.20 -9.86 -9.01
N VAL A 248 -21.14 -9.28 -10.20
CA VAL A 248 -21.12 -7.82 -10.37
C VAL A 248 -22.28 -7.42 -11.25
N ALA A 249 -23.33 -6.86 -10.65
CA ALA A 249 -24.44 -6.30 -11.39
C ALA A 249 -24.11 -4.87 -11.79
N VAL A 250 -24.34 -4.52 -13.05
CA VAL A 250 -23.98 -3.22 -13.63
C VAL A 250 -25.24 -2.53 -14.13
N THR A 251 -25.48 -1.31 -13.67
CA THR A 251 -26.67 -0.52 -14.03
C THR A 251 -26.21 0.83 -14.60
N PRO A 252 -25.94 0.90 -15.91
CA PRO A 252 -25.50 2.16 -16.51
C PRO A 252 -26.68 3.11 -16.70
N ARG A 253 -26.46 4.42 -16.50
CA ARG A 253 -27.47 5.46 -16.67
C ARG A 253 -26.96 6.51 -17.65
N GLY A 254 -27.44 6.43 -18.89
CA GLY A 254 -27.07 7.39 -19.92
C GLY A 254 -25.68 7.18 -20.52
N ILE A 255 -25.12 5.98 -20.35
CA ILE A 255 -23.89 5.55 -21.01
C ILE A 255 -24.07 4.08 -21.42
N SER A 256 -23.70 3.75 -22.66
CA SER A 256 -23.83 2.38 -23.19
C SER A 256 -22.48 1.78 -23.57
N ASP A 257 -21.42 2.59 -23.58
CA ASP A 257 -20.10 2.16 -24.08
C ASP A 257 -19.04 2.57 -23.07
N PHE A 258 -18.58 1.59 -22.29
CA PHE A 258 -17.44 1.75 -21.36
C PHE A 258 -16.84 0.37 -21.09
N ALA A 259 -15.58 0.36 -20.69
CA ALA A 259 -14.88 -0.89 -20.41
C ALA A 259 -14.89 -1.21 -18.92
N MET A 260 -15.06 -2.47 -18.57
CA MET A 260 -14.86 -2.95 -17.19
C MET A 260 -13.60 -3.81 -17.15
N LYS A 261 -12.65 -3.41 -16.32
CA LYS A 261 -11.40 -4.12 -16.10
C LYS A 261 -11.45 -4.77 -14.71
N ILE A 262 -11.57 -6.07 -14.68
CA ILE A 262 -11.72 -6.83 -13.44
C ILE A 262 -10.36 -7.43 -13.10
N ARG A 263 -9.84 -7.10 -11.92
CA ARG A 263 -8.56 -7.64 -11.47
C ARG A 263 -8.68 -9.16 -11.28
N ILE A 264 -7.70 -9.88 -11.78
CA ILE A 264 -7.52 -11.29 -11.45
C ILE A 264 -6.36 -11.35 -10.46
N PRO A 265 -6.61 -11.68 -9.19
CA PRO A 265 -5.53 -11.68 -8.19
C PRO A 265 -4.36 -12.56 -8.61
N GLY A 266 -3.14 -12.10 -8.33
CA GLY A 266 -1.94 -12.83 -8.72
C GLY A 266 -1.88 -14.23 -8.11
N TRP A 267 -2.38 -14.39 -6.88
CA TRP A 267 -2.36 -15.70 -6.21
C TRP A 267 -3.23 -16.73 -6.93
N VAL A 268 -4.31 -16.32 -7.59
CA VAL A 268 -5.14 -17.22 -8.41
C VAL A 268 -4.36 -17.71 -9.64
N GLN A 269 -3.41 -16.87 -10.10
CA GLN A 269 -2.58 -17.20 -11.27
C GLN A 269 -1.27 -17.88 -10.87
N GLY A 270 -1.15 -18.31 -9.61
CA GLY A 270 0.08 -18.91 -9.10
C GLY A 270 1.19 -17.91 -8.82
N LYS A 271 0.88 -16.62 -8.80
CA LYS A 271 1.84 -15.54 -8.52
C LYS A 271 1.64 -15.09 -7.08
N VAL A 272 2.26 -15.77 -6.12
CA VAL A 272 2.05 -15.51 -4.69
C VAL A 272 2.43 -14.07 -4.33
N VAL A 273 3.53 -13.59 -4.88
CA VAL A 273 3.89 -12.17 -4.84
C VAL A 273 4.25 -11.73 -6.26
N PRO A 274 4.07 -10.46 -6.60
CA PRO A 274 4.36 -9.99 -7.96
C PRO A 274 5.85 -9.70 -8.17
N SER A 275 6.70 -10.63 -7.79
CA SER A 275 8.15 -10.39 -7.78
C SER A 275 8.91 -11.71 -7.67
N ASP A 276 10.21 -11.60 -7.64
CA ASP A 276 11.12 -12.73 -7.49
C ASP A 276 11.49 -13.02 -6.03
N LEU A 277 10.62 -12.63 -5.09
CA LEU A 277 10.88 -12.80 -3.65
C LEU A 277 11.23 -14.25 -3.28
N TYR A 278 10.65 -15.22 -3.97
CA TYR A 278 10.86 -16.64 -3.67
C TYR A 278 11.89 -17.31 -4.59
N ARG A 279 12.83 -16.55 -5.14
CA ARG A 279 13.97 -17.14 -5.83
C ARG A 279 15.04 -17.51 -4.83
N TYR A 280 15.55 -18.71 -4.97
CA TYR A 280 16.74 -19.13 -4.23
C TYR A 280 17.98 -18.43 -4.77
N ALA A 281 19.04 -18.46 -3.99
CA ALA A 281 20.33 -17.89 -4.38
C ALA A 281 20.88 -18.51 -5.68
N ASP A 282 20.50 -19.75 -5.97
CA ASP A 282 20.90 -20.46 -7.19
C ASP A 282 20.01 -20.09 -8.41
N GLY A 283 19.12 -19.14 -8.24
CA GLY A 283 18.24 -18.70 -9.33
C GLY A 283 16.99 -19.52 -9.55
N LYS A 284 16.80 -20.60 -8.81
CA LYS A 284 15.60 -21.42 -8.93
C LYS A 284 14.41 -20.76 -8.22
N LYS A 285 13.28 -20.78 -8.88
CA LYS A 285 12.03 -20.35 -8.23
C LYS A 285 11.55 -21.45 -7.28
N LEU A 286 11.04 -21.06 -6.12
CA LEU A 286 10.26 -21.96 -5.26
C LEU A 286 9.03 -22.41 -6.04
N GLY A 287 8.82 -23.69 -6.12
CA GLY A 287 7.61 -24.20 -6.73
C GLY A 287 6.39 -23.79 -5.91
N UNK A 288 5.46 -23.41 -6.37
CA UNK A 288 4.41 -22.99 -5.74
C UNK A 288 3.93 -23.97 -4.82
N UNK A 289 4.27 -23.89 -4.17
CA UNK A 289 3.89 -24.54 -3.42
C UNK A 289 2.70 -24.34 -3.28
N UNK A 290 2.13 -24.69 -3.68
CA UNK A 290 1.09 -24.59 -3.58
C UNK A 290 0.73 -24.48 -2.41
N UNK A 291 0.62 -23.75 -2.17
CA UNK A 291 0.29 -23.66 -1.28
C UNK A 291 -0.62 -24.32 -1.13
N GLN A 292 -0.76 -25.29 -0.60
CA GLN A 292 -1.85 -26.13 -0.20
C GLN A 292 -2.50 -25.63 1.08
#